data_d83502a2efbbe013bdb87e979aeaa116
#
_entry.id   d83502a2efbbe013bdb87e979aeaa116
#
_cell.length_a   1.000
_cell.length_b   1.000
_cell.length_c   1.000
_cell.angle_alpha   90.00
_cell.angle_beta   90.00
_cell.angle_gamma   90.00
#
_symmetry.space_group_name_H-M   'P 1'
#
loop_
_entity.id
_entity.type
_entity.pdbx_description
1 polymer ?
#
loop_
_entity_poly.entity_id
_entity_poly.type
_entity_poly.pdbx_seq_one_letter_code
_entity_poly.pdbx_strand_id
1 'polypeptide(L)'
;MDFVDRLLSLDTDYRNRLETSQWIAREYAGRYTRYRMRPHADLAIAGQRALISAWSHGPEHIITEATFWLFLRSPNPHYLHISTRRIRQIGTRRFMTGNSEFDENCLVHTRDEGHARRLVNSDLQRTFLALCGAGFKPDGLLGTSAAITLSLHTDRARLECHWYRSDLAPPYAEFHRHTSRLFELL
;
A
#
# COMPACT_ATOMS: atom_id res chain seq x y z
N MET A 1 -24.09 -8.29 8.59
CA MET A 1 -23.23 -9.31 7.95
C MET A 1 -24.12 -10.15 7.06
N ASP A 2 -23.85 -10.18 5.77
CA ASP A 2 -24.65 -10.97 4.83
C ASP A 2 -24.33 -12.47 4.91
N PHE A 3 -25.10 -13.30 4.18
CA PHE A 3 -24.93 -14.76 4.19
C PHE A 3 -23.54 -15.19 3.71
N VAL A 4 -23.00 -14.50 2.71
CA VAL A 4 -21.68 -14.84 2.15
C VAL A 4 -20.57 -14.51 3.16
N ASP A 5 -20.66 -13.37 3.85
CA ASP A 5 -19.70 -13.03 4.90
C ASP A 5 -19.73 -14.04 6.05
N ARG A 6 -20.93 -14.55 6.42
CA ARG A 6 -21.06 -15.59 7.44
C ARG A 6 -20.38 -16.90 7.01
N LEU A 7 -20.58 -17.31 5.78
CA LEU A 7 -19.98 -18.53 5.24
C LEU A 7 -18.45 -18.41 5.18
N LEU A 8 -17.94 -17.30 4.62
CA LEU A 8 -16.52 -17.08 4.48
C LEU A 8 -15.81 -16.79 5.80
N SER A 9 -16.50 -16.31 6.84
CA SER A 9 -15.92 -16.05 8.17
C SER A 9 -15.55 -17.30 8.95
N LEU A 10 -15.81 -18.49 8.43
CA LEU A 10 -15.22 -19.74 8.92
C LEU A 10 -13.70 -19.78 8.69
N ASP A 11 -13.21 -19.08 7.66
CA ASP A 11 -11.80 -18.82 7.45
C ASP A 11 -11.30 -17.70 8.37
N THR A 12 -10.24 -17.96 9.11
CA THR A 12 -9.69 -17.01 10.10
C THR A 12 -9.12 -15.77 9.44
N ASP A 13 -8.48 -15.90 8.27
CA ASP A 13 -7.92 -14.75 7.53
C ASP A 13 -9.05 -13.85 7.03
N TYR A 14 -10.08 -14.45 6.42
CA TYR A 14 -11.26 -13.69 5.96
C TYR A 14 -11.95 -12.96 7.12
N ARG A 15 -12.14 -13.64 8.26
CA ARG A 15 -12.77 -13.06 9.46
C ARG A 15 -12.00 -11.87 9.99
N ASN A 16 -10.67 -11.99 10.12
CA ASN A 16 -9.82 -10.89 10.57
C ASN A 16 -9.93 -9.69 9.63
N ARG A 17 -9.86 -9.91 8.32
CA ARG A 17 -10.00 -8.83 7.32
C ARG A 17 -11.40 -8.21 7.34
N LEU A 18 -12.44 -8.99 7.59
CA LEU A 18 -13.81 -8.51 7.71
C LEU A 18 -13.95 -7.59 8.92
N GLU A 19 -13.52 -8.03 10.09
CA GLU A 19 -13.57 -7.25 11.34
C GLU A 19 -12.74 -5.97 11.22
N THR A 20 -11.53 -6.08 10.70
CA THR A 20 -10.63 -4.94 10.46
C THR A 20 -11.24 -3.94 9.47
N SER A 21 -11.79 -4.41 8.35
CA SER A 21 -12.40 -3.53 7.35
C SER A 21 -13.67 -2.84 7.87
N GLN A 22 -14.46 -3.52 8.69
CA GLN A 22 -15.62 -2.92 9.34
C GLN A 22 -15.23 -1.88 10.40
N TRP A 23 -14.16 -2.14 11.15
CA TRP A 23 -13.61 -1.18 12.09
C TRP A 23 -13.08 0.06 11.37
N ILE A 24 -12.24 -0.09 10.33
CA ILE A 24 -11.73 1.01 9.51
C ILE A 24 -12.88 1.85 8.94
N ALA A 25 -13.90 1.21 8.38
CA ALA A 25 -15.05 1.91 7.82
C ALA A 25 -15.80 2.76 8.85
N ARG A 26 -15.94 2.28 10.09
CA ARG A 26 -16.56 3.05 11.17
C ARG A 26 -15.70 4.22 11.65
N GLU A 27 -14.41 3.94 11.89
CA GLU A 27 -13.47 4.90 12.47
C GLU A 27 -13.18 6.07 11.52
N TYR A 28 -13.13 5.80 10.21
CA TYR A 28 -12.75 6.78 9.18
C TYR A 28 -13.93 7.22 8.30
N ALA A 29 -15.16 7.17 8.85
CA ALA A 29 -16.38 7.65 8.20
C ALA A 29 -16.62 7.07 6.78
N GLY A 30 -16.21 5.84 6.57
CA GLY A 30 -16.43 5.09 5.34
C GLY A 30 -17.59 4.11 5.46
N ARG A 31 -17.66 3.19 4.49
CA ARG A 31 -18.61 2.09 4.51
C ARG A 31 -17.92 0.76 4.25
N TYR A 32 -18.43 -0.30 4.84
CA TYR A 32 -18.00 -1.65 4.49
C TYR A 32 -18.50 -2.01 3.08
N THR A 33 -17.65 -2.66 2.31
CA THR A 33 -17.99 -3.24 1.02
C THR A 33 -17.22 -4.53 0.77
N ARG A 34 -17.65 -5.31 -0.21
CA ARG A 34 -16.94 -6.49 -0.69
C ARG A 34 -16.49 -6.23 -2.13
N TYR A 35 -15.20 -6.38 -2.37
CA TYR A 35 -14.62 -6.23 -3.70
C TYR A 35 -13.76 -7.45 -4.03
N ARG A 36 -14.00 -8.08 -5.18
CA ARG A 36 -13.32 -9.32 -5.59
C ARG A 36 -13.32 -10.39 -4.50
N MET A 37 -14.47 -10.61 -3.87
CA MET A 37 -14.70 -11.58 -2.79
C MET A 37 -13.90 -11.34 -1.51
N ARG A 38 -13.28 -10.16 -1.33
CA ARG A 38 -12.57 -9.77 -0.11
C ARG A 38 -13.27 -8.62 0.61
N PRO A 39 -13.22 -8.59 1.96
CA PRO A 39 -13.70 -7.47 2.75
C PRO A 39 -12.87 -6.21 2.50
N HIS A 40 -13.55 -5.07 2.37
CA HIS A 40 -12.90 -3.76 2.22
C HIS A 40 -13.67 -2.68 2.99
N ALA A 41 -12.93 -1.70 3.52
CA ALA A 41 -13.48 -0.39 3.83
C ALA A 41 -13.43 0.49 2.57
N ASP A 42 -14.51 1.15 2.24
CA ASP A 42 -14.65 2.10 1.13
C ASP A 42 -14.61 3.51 1.72
N LEU A 43 -13.52 4.21 1.49
CA LEU A 43 -13.22 5.51 2.08
C LEU A 43 -12.94 6.56 1.00
N ALA A 44 -12.97 7.83 1.40
CA ALA A 44 -12.38 8.92 0.65
C ALA A 44 -10.99 9.27 1.23
N ILE A 45 -9.93 9.11 0.44
CA ILE A 45 -8.56 9.49 0.82
C ILE A 45 -8.07 10.53 -0.17
N ALA A 46 -7.56 11.66 0.30
CA ALA A 46 -7.17 12.80 -0.54
C ALA A 46 -8.29 13.22 -1.53
N GLY A 47 -9.55 13.08 -1.10
CA GLY A 47 -10.73 13.37 -1.92
C GLY A 47 -10.97 12.39 -3.07
N GLN A 48 -10.28 11.24 -3.10
CA GLN A 48 -10.46 10.17 -4.08
C GLN A 48 -11.01 8.91 -3.39
N ARG A 49 -11.76 8.11 -4.13
CA ARG A 49 -12.27 6.85 -3.60
C ARG A 49 -11.14 5.85 -3.40
N ALA A 50 -11.09 5.22 -2.24
CA ALA A 50 -10.14 4.17 -1.91
C ALA A 50 -10.85 2.96 -1.30
N LEU A 51 -10.44 1.76 -1.70
CA LEU A 51 -10.85 0.51 -1.08
C LEU A 51 -9.67 -0.07 -0.30
N ILE A 52 -9.89 -0.38 0.97
CA ILE A 52 -8.84 -0.85 1.88
C ILE A 52 -9.23 -2.21 2.43
N SER A 53 -8.35 -3.20 2.24
CA SER A 53 -8.40 -4.47 2.94
C SER A 53 -7.13 -4.63 3.74
N ALA A 54 -7.25 -4.87 5.05
CA ALA A 54 -6.11 -5.02 5.94
C ALA A 54 -6.27 -6.21 6.87
N TRP A 55 -5.16 -6.79 7.27
CA TRP A 55 -5.06 -7.74 8.37
C TRP A 55 -4.36 -7.04 9.54
N SER A 56 -5.00 -7.06 10.70
CA SER A 56 -4.49 -6.38 11.90
C SER A 56 -4.59 -7.26 13.13
N HIS A 57 -3.83 -6.91 14.18
CA HIS A 57 -3.91 -7.56 15.47
C HIS A 57 -3.72 -6.54 16.61
N GLY A 58 -4.15 -6.96 17.80
CA GLY A 58 -4.03 -6.15 19.02
C GLY A 58 -4.99 -4.96 19.07
N PRO A 59 -5.06 -4.29 20.22
CA PRO A 59 -5.99 -3.19 20.47
C PRO A 59 -5.67 -1.93 19.67
N GLU A 60 -4.42 -1.77 19.24
CA GLU A 60 -3.98 -0.63 18.44
C GLU A 60 -4.14 -0.88 16.92
N HIS A 61 -4.75 -2.00 16.54
CA HIS A 61 -4.89 -2.40 15.14
C HIS A 61 -3.57 -2.33 14.37
N ILE A 62 -2.54 -3.02 14.88
CA ILE A 62 -1.23 -3.17 14.24
C ILE A 62 -1.42 -3.84 12.87
N ILE A 63 -1.01 -3.19 11.79
CA ILE A 63 -1.23 -3.65 10.42
C ILE A 63 -0.05 -4.50 9.96
N THR A 64 -0.26 -5.79 9.74
CA THR A 64 0.75 -6.70 9.18
C THR A 64 0.59 -6.94 7.69
N GLU A 65 -0.61 -6.79 7.17
CA GLU A 65 -0.92 -6.79 5.74
C GLU A 65 -1.95 -5.73 5.39
N ALA A 66 -1.75 -5.04 4.27
CA ALA A 66 -2.78 -4.17 3.72
C ALA A 66 -2.70 -4.11 2.20
N THR A 67 -3.87 -3.99 1.57
CA THR A 67 -4.02 -3.68 0.15
C THR A 67 -4.93 -2.47 0.01
N PHE A 68 -4.44 -1.46 -0.65
CA PHE A 68 -5.20 -0.28 -1.06
C PHE A 68 -5.42 -0.29 -2.56
N TRP A 69 -6.63 0.11 -2.95
CA TRP A 69 -6.98 0.48 -4.31
C TRP A 69 -7.44 1.93 -4.28
N LEU A 70 -6.66 2.84 -4.85
CA LEU A 70 -7.05 4.23 -5.06
C LEU A 70 -7.55 4.38 -6.50
N PHE A 71 -8.74 4.91 -6.68
CA PHE A 71 -9.31 5.20 -8.00
C PHE A 71 -8.92 6.62 -8.41
N LEU A 72 -8.07 6.74 -9.43
CA LEU A 72 -7.52 8.01 -9.86
C LEU A 72 -8.60 8.89 -10.53
N ARG A 73 -8.60 10.18 -10.25
CA ARG A 73 -9.51 11.16 -10.88
C ARG A 73 -9.20 11.35 -12.34
N SER A 74 -7.93 11.34 -12.69
CA SER A 74 -7.45 11.49 -14.05
C SER A 74 -6.69 10.24 -14.47
N PRO A 75 -6.83 9.77 -15.72
CA PRO A 75 -6.09 8.63 -16.20
C PRO A 75 -4.58 8.87 -16.11
N ASN A 76 -3.86 7.92 -15.55
CA ASN A 76 -2.41 7.90 -15.61
C ASN A 76 -1.97 7.21 -16.91
N PRO A 77 -1.32 7.91 -17.85
CA PRO A 77 -0.99 7.32 -19.16
C PRO A 77 0.13 6.30 -19.10
N HIS A 78 0.93 6.31 -18.03
CA HIS A 78 2.15 5.52 -17.96
C HIS A 78 2.16 4.57 -16.77
N TYR A 79 2.58 3.33 -17.02
CA TYR A 79 2.79 2.35 -15.97
C TYR A 79 4.01 2.73 -15.16
N LEU A 80 3.85 2.73 -13.82
CA LEU A 80 4.92 2.87 -12.84
C LEU A 80 4.76 1.81 -11.76
N HIS A 81 5.88 1.22 -11.36
CA HIS A 81 5.92 0.24 -10.29
C HIS A 81 7.11 0.53 -9.38
N ILE A 82 6.83 0.72 -8.09
CA ILE A 82 7.84 0.89 -7.04
C ILE A 82 7.73 -0.29 -6.09
N SER A 83 8.84 -0.94 -5.77
CA SER A 83 8.83 -2.10 -4.88
C SER A 83 10.09 -2.15 -4.05
N THR A 84 9.94 -2.52 -2.77
CA THR A 84 11.07 -2.89 -1.89
C THR A 84 11.60 -4.29 -2.18
N ARG A 85 10.86 -5.12 -2.94
CA ARG A 85 11.31 -6.43 -3.40
C ARG A 85 12.06 -6.31 -4.72
N ARG A 86 13.16 -7.05 -4.85
CA ARG A 86 13.91 -7.17 -6.11
C ARG A 86 13.20 -8.08 -7.11
N ILE A 87 11.99 -7.69 -7.53
CA ILE A 87 11.20 -8.42 -8.52
C ILE A 87 11.38 -7.73 -9.86
N ARG A 88 11.93 -8.46 -10.83
CA ARG A 88 12.05 -7.97 -12.22
C ARG A 88 10.67 -7.90 -12.86
N GLN A 89 10.29 -6.74 -13.35
CA GLN A 89 9.05 -6.52 -14.11
C GLN A 89 9.32 -6.66 -15.62
N ILE A 90 8.60 -7.58 -16.26
CA ILE A 90 8.74 -7.83 -17.70
C ILE A 90 8.20 -6.63 -18.49
N GLY A 91 8.94 -6.23 -19.53
CA GLY A 91 8.53 -5.14 -20.43
C GLY A 91 8.66 -3.72 -19.84
N THR A 92 9.40 -3.58 -18.74
CA THR A 92 9.71 -2.29 -18.12
C THR A 92 11.23 -2.11 -18.01
N ARG A 93 11.66 -0.87 -17.80
CA ARG A 93 13.07 -0.54 -17.50
C ARG A 93 13.19 -0.14 -16.05
N ARG A 94 14.32 -0.46 -15.44
CA ARG A 94 14.69 0.07 -14.13
C ARG A 94 15.04 1.55 -14.29
N PHE A 95 14.39 2.38 -13.48
CA PHE A 95 14.68 3.79 -13.38
C PHE A 95 15.46 4.05 -12.09
N MET A 96 16.57 4.80 -12.18
CA MET A 96 17.38 5.25 -11.04
C MET A 96 16.98 6.68 -10.70
N THR A 97 16.63 6.92 -9.43
CA THR A 97 16.18 8.25 -9.00
C THR A 97 17.33 9.21 -8.76
N GLY A 98 18.54 8.69 -8.53
CA GLY A 98 19.72 9.43 -8.10
C GLY A 98 19.82 9.64 -6.60
N ASN A 99 18.84 9.19 -5.84
CA ASN A 99 18.91 9.14 -4.38
C ASN A 99 19.40 7.75 -3.96
N SER A 100 20.64 7.66 -3.45
CA SER A 100 21.29 6.40 -3.12
C SER A 100 20.49 5.59 -2.09
N GLU A 101 19.98 6.23 -1.03
CA GLU A 101 19.18 5.56 0.00
C GLU A 101 17.92 4.92 -0.61
N PHE A 102 17.22 5.64 -1.48
CA PHE A 102 16.02 5.12 -2.13
C PHE A 102 16.36 4.02 -3.13
N ASP A 103 17.38 4.23 -3.98
CA ASP A 103 17.76 3.31 -5.06
C ASP A 103 18.38 1.98 -4.54
N GLU A 104 18.96 1.99 -3.34
CA GLU A 104 19.44 0.79 -2.66
C GLU A 104 18.30 -0.06 -2.08
N ASN A 105 17.24 0.58 -1.61
CA ASN A 105 16.14 -0.06 -0.91
C ASN A 105 14.92 -0.33 -1.79
N CYS A 106 14.76 0.41 -2.90
CA CYS A 106 13.61 0.34 -3.77
C CYS A 106 14.01 0.11 -5.22
N LEU A 107 13.17 -0.59 -5.96
CA LEU A 107 13.24 -0.70 -7.40
C LEU A 107 12.09 0.07 -8.02
N VAL A 108 12.42 0.95 -8.95
CA VAL A 108 11.44 1.64 -9.79
C VAL A 108 11.48 1.05 -11.18
N HIS A 109 10.34 0.57 -11.65
CA HIS A 109 10.15 0.08 -13.01
C HIS A 109 9.13 0.95 -13.74
N THR A 110 9.47 1.40 -14.93
CA THR A 110 8.61 2.25 -15.75
C THR A 110 8.75 1.93 -17.23
N ARG A 111 7.78 2.37 -18.01
CA ARG A 111 7.85 2.43 -19.49
C ARG A 111 8.21 3.83 -19.98
N ASP A 112 8.12 4.86 -19.11
CA ASP A 112 8.43 6.26 -19.42
C ASP A 112 9.28 6.86 -18.28
N GLU A 113 10.56 7.07 -18.54
CA GLU A 113 11.49 7.64 -17.58
C GLU A 113 11.20 9.12 -17.27
N GLY A 114 10.70 9.87 -18.25
CA GLY A 114 10.31 11.27 -18.04
C GLY A 114 9.15 11.40 -17.07
N HIS A 115 8.15 10.52 -17.20
CA HIS A 115 7.05 10.43 -16.25
C HIS A 115 7.52 9.99 -14.86
N ALA A 116 8.34 8.94 -14.79
CA ALA A 116 8.90 8.47 -13.53
C ALA A 116 9.70 9.55 -12.81
N ARG A 117 10.53 10.33 -13.52
CA ARG A 117 11.34 11.42 -12.95
C ARG A 117 10.48 12.53 -12.33
N ARG A 118 9.33 12.85 -12.93
CA ARG A 118 8.41 13.86 -12.38
C ARG A 118 7.67 13.35 -11.14
N LEU A 119 7.22 12.10 -11.18
CA LEU A 119 6.38 11.53 -10.14
C LEU A 119 7.20 11.03 -8.93
N VAL A 120 8.32 10.32 -9.17
CA VAL A 120 9.18 9.78 -8.11
C VAL A 120 10.15 10.86 -7.62
N ASN A 121 9.59 12.00 -7.22
CA ASN A 121 10.33 13.11 -6.63
C ASN A 121 10.73 12.82 -5.18
N SER A 122 11.47 13.73 -4.55
CA SER A 122 11.98 13.57 -3.18
C SER A 122 10.87 13.36 -2.14
N ASP A 123 9.69 13.97 -2.35
CA ASP A 123 8.57 13.85 -1.40
C ASP A 123 7.93 12.46 -1.48
N LEU A 124 7.73 11.95 -2.69
CA LEU A 124 7.22 10.59 -2.88
C LEU A 124 8.21 9.55 -2.34
N GLN A 125 9.51 9.72 -2.62
CA GLN A 125 10.57 8.83 -2.12
C GLN A 125 10.56 8.79 -0.59
N ARG A 126 10.57 9.94 0.08
CA ARG A 126 10.54 10.06 1.54
C ARG A 126 9.27 9.43 2.13
N THR A 127 8.11 9.71 1.54
CA THR A 127 6.83 9.16 2.00
C THR A 127 6.77 7.64 1.82
N PHE A 128 7.29 7.13 0.72
CA PHE A 128 7.35 5.70 0.46
C PHE A 128 8.30 4.98 1.44
N LEU A 129 9.48 5.57 1.69
CA LEU A 129 10.42 5.04 2.69
C LEU A 129 9.82 5.08 4.12
N ALA A 130 9.07 6.12 4.45
CA ALA A 130 8.38 6.20 5.75
C ALA A 130 7.32 5.10 5.93
N LEU A 131 6.64 4.68 4.86
CA LEU A 131 5.75 3.51 4.89
C LEU A 131 6.51 2.20 5.16
N CYS A 132 7.76 2.11 4.72
CA CYS A 132 8.60 0.94 4.94
C CYS A 132 8.99 0.74 6.42
N GLY A 133 8.77 1.73 7.25
CA GLY A 133 9.09 1.74 8.68
C GLY A 133 10.29 2.64 9.01
N ALA A 134 10.19 3.36 10.11
CA ALA A 134 11.17 4.35 10.57
C ALA A 134 12.54 3.75 10.98
N GLY A 135 12.76 2.50 10.76
CA GLY A 135 13.97 1.77 11.11
C GLY A 135 14.64 1.09 9.94
N PHE A 136 14.53 1.66 8.76
CA PHE A 136 15.21 1.16 7.57
C PHE A 136 16.73 1.31 7.72
N LYS A 137 17.32 0.53 8.61
CA LYS A 137 18.74 0.21 8.49
C LYS A 137 18.82 -0.95 7.52
N PRO A 138 19.53 -0.82 6.40
CA PRO A 138 19.91 -1.96 5.61
C PRO A 138 20.85 -2.81 6.49
N ASP A 139 20.29 -3.73 7.27
CA ASP A 139 21.06 -4.86 7.78
C ASP A 139 21.44 -5.65 6.53
N GLY A 140 22.62 -5.30 6.01
CA GLY A 140 23.11 -5.57 4.69
C GLY A 140 23.20 -7.02 4.32
N LEU A 141 22.12 -7.76 4.17
CA LEU A 141 22.12 -8.99 3.36
C LEU A 141 20.73 -9.60 3.11
N LEU A 142 19.69 -9.33 3.89
CA LEU A 142 18.46 -10.11 3.80
C LEU A 142 17.15 -9.33 3.76
N GLY A 143 17.13 -8.21 3.12
CA GLY A 143 15.84 -7.66 2.76
C GLY A 143 15.13 -6.92 3.89
N THR A 144 14.38 -5.99 3.47
CA THR A 144 13.45 -5.18 4.23
C THR A 144 12.54 -6.05 5.08
N SER A 145 12.32 -5.68 6.32
CA SER A 145 11.31 -6.29 7.18
C SER A 145 9.88 -6.01 6.68
N ALA A 146 9.75 -5.29 5.58
CA ALA A 146 8.51 -5.03 4.88
C ALA A 146 8.64 -5.29 3.38
N ALA A 147 7.59 -5.81 2.77
CA ALA A 147 7.42 -5.86 1.34
C ALA A 147 6.35 -4.85 0.94
N ILE A 148 6.75 -3.74 0.38
CA ILE A 148 5.84 -2.68 -0.05
C ILE A 148 5.94 -2.51 -1.55
N THR A 149 4.79 -2.45 -2.20
CA THR A 149 4.67 -2.32 -3.64
C THR A 149 3.61 -1.28 -3.98
N LEU A 150 3.99 -0.27 -4.74
CA LEU A 150 3.08 0.70 -5.35
C LEU A 150 3.07 0.46 -6.86
N SER A 151 1.90 0.18 -7.41
CA SER A 151 1.70 0.04 -8.86
C SER A 151 0.70 1.07 -9.34
N LEU A 152 1.08 1.88 -10.31
CA LEU A 152 0.19 2.81 -11.00
C LEU A 152 -0.26 2.21 -12.32
N HIS A 153 -1.56 2.15 -12.51
CA HIS A 153 -2.25 1.77 -13.73
C HIS A 153 -3.01 2.98 -14.29
N THR A 154 -3.65 2.81 -15.43
CA THR A 154 -4.35 3.91 -16.12
C THR A 154 -5.43 4.57 -15.25
N ASP A 155 -6.21 3.78 -14.52
CA ASP A 155 -7.39 4.25 -13.77
C ASP A 155 -7.24 4.15 -12.24
N ARG A 156 -6.14 3.57 -11.76
CA ARG A 156 -5.99 3.27 -10.33
C ARG A 156 -4.54 3.14 -9.92
N ALA A 157 -4.28 3.42 -8.65
CA ALA A 157 -3.08 3.01 -7.93
C ALA A 157 -3.41 1.81 -7.04
N ARG A 158 -2.47 0.88 -6.92
CA ARG A 158 -2.52 -0.24 -5.98
C ARG A 158 -1.30 -0.18 -5.08
N LEU A 159 -1.54 -0.06 -3.78
CA LEU A 159 -0.51 -0.18 -2.76
C LEU A 159 -0.73 -1.48 -2.01
N GLU A 160 0.31 -2.32 -1.95
CA GLU A 160 0.34 -3.55 -1.17
C GLU A 160 1.46 -3.45 -0.16
N CYS A 161 1.15 -3.77 1.09
CA CYS A 161 2.09 -3.75 2.18
C CYS A 161 2.03 -5.07 2.95
N HIS A 162 3.18 -5.59 3.29
CA HIS A 162 3.33 -6.75 4.16
C HIS A 162 4.54 -6.56 5.06
N TRP A 163 4.34 -6.60 6.37
CA TRP A 163 5.40 -6.53 7.38
C TRP A 163 5.67 -7.92 7.93
N TYR A 164 6.89 -8.38 7.78
CA TYR A 164 7.33 -9.71 8.24
C TYR A 164 7.60 -9.75 9.74
N ARG A 165 7.75 -8.58 10.38
CA ARG A 165 8.01 -8.44 11.80
C ARG A 165 6.93 -7.58 12.41
N SER A 166 6.27 -8.08 13.44
CA SER A 166 5.20 -7.38 14.14
C SER A 166 5.68 -6.12 14.89
N ASP A 167 6.94 -6.13 15.36
CA ASP A 167 7.56 -4.98 16.02
C ASP A 167 7.87 -3.80 15.08
N LEU A 168 7.82 -4.03 13.77
CA LEU A 168 7.99 -3.01 12.74
C LEU A 168 6.67 -2.65 12.04
N ALA A 169 5.63 -3.42 12.28
CA ALA A 169 4.32 -3.17 11.71
C ALA A 169 3.66 -1.96 12.39
N PRO A 170 3.21 -0.95 11.62
CA PRO A 170 2.68 0.27 12.22
C PRO A 170 1.25 0.09 12.73
N PRO A 171 0.83 0.91 13.71
CA PRO A 171 -0.58 1.12 13.99
C PRO A 171 -1.31 1.65 12.74
N TYR A 172 -2.59 1.27 12.58
CA TYR A 172 -3.35 1.68 11.40
C TYR A 172 -3.39 3.19 11.21
N ALA A 173 -3.50 3.98 12.29
CA ALA A 173 -3.54 5.45 12.22
C ALA A 173 -2.28 6.03 11.56
N GLU A 174 -1.10 5.50 11.90
CA GLU A 174 0.16 5.90 11.30
C GLU A 174 0.24 5.46 9.82
N PHE A 175 -0.12 4.23 9.55
CA PHE A 175 -0.21 3.69 8.20
C PHE A 175 -1.16 4.52 7.31
N HIS A 176 -2.35 4.85 7.82
CA HIS A 176 -3.32 5.70 7.12
C HIS A 176 -2.75 7.09 6.80
N ARG A 177 -2.05 7.70 7.75
CA ARG A 177 -1.42 9.02 7.56
C ARG A 177 -0.39 9.00 6.41
N HIS A 178 0.52 8.02 6.40
CA HIS A 178 1.53 7.90 5.35
C HIS A 178 0.91 7.55 3.99
N THR A 179 -0.09 6.69 3.98
CA THR A 179 -0.80 6.31 2.75
C THR A 179 -1.60 7.48 2.19
N SER A 180 -2.26 8.27 3.03
CA SER A 180 -2.95 9.48 2.60
C SER A 180 -1.98 10.47 1.97
N ARG A 181 -0.82 10.69 2.62
CA ARG A 181 0.22 11.55 2.06
C ARG A 181 0.78 11.03 0.73
N LEU A 182 1.01 9.74 0.61
CA LEU A 182 1.45 9.13 -0.64
C LEU A 182 0.43 9.35 -1.77
N PHE A 183 -0.86 9.21 -1.47
CA PHE A 183 -1.93 9.38 -2.45
C PHE A 183 -2.20 10.85 -2.84
N GLU A 184 -1.84 11.81 -1.98
CA GLU A 184 -1.84 13.23 -2.35
C GLU A 184 -0.77 13.58 -3.39
N LEU A 185 0.29 12.78 -3.48
CA LEU A 185 1.41 12.98 -4.41
C LEU A 185 1.20 12.30 -5.76
N LEU A 186 0.16 11.46 -5.89
CA LEU A 186 -0.21 10.74 -7.12
C LEU A 186 -1.28 11.50 -7.91
#